data_f017ee4ff0115a1f7642f32352382fe6
#
_entry.id   f017ee4ff0115a1f7642f32352382fe6
#
_cell.length_a   1.000
_cell.length_b   1.000
_cell.length_c   1.000
_cell.angle_alpha   90.00
_cell.angle_beta   90.00
_cell.angle_gamma   90.00
#
_symmetry.space_group_name_H-M   'P 1'
#
loop_
_entity.id
_entity.type
_entity.pdbx_description
1 polymer ?
#
loop_
_entity_poly.entity_id
_entity_poly.type
_entity_poly.pdbx_seq_one_letter_code
_entity_poly.pdbx_strand_id
1 'polypeptide(L)'
;MKLYVREAGSAQTRSHVRAAEMIATSRVACPEARAAFARRHREAAITRRALARAVAALDRDLDRFVVVELSAKVARRAGELAERRGLRGFDAIHLASALGVEELTGLTPTFSCHDLRLREAAAAEGLPTA
;
A
#
# COMPACT_ATOMS: atom_id res chain seq x y z
N MET A 1 -3.54 -2.38 5.92
CA MET A 1 -3.79 -3.03 7.24
C MET A 1 -3.94 -2.01 8.36
N LYS A 2 -2.89 -1.26 8.69
CA LYS A 2 -2.84 -0.33 9.85
C LYS A 2 -3.90 0.76 9.89
N LEU A 3 -4.54 1.10 8.78
CA LEU A 3 -5.68 2.02 8.74
C LEU A 3 -6.96 1.39 9.30
N TYR A 4 -7.15 0.10 9.11
CA TYR A 4 -8.43 -0.59 9.31
C TYR A 4 -8.46 -1.46 10.56
N VAL A 5 -7.29 -1.90 11.03
CA VAL A 5 -7.14 -2.74 12.21
C VAL A 5 -6.15 -2.09 13.18
N ARG A 6 -6.46 -2.11 14.48
CA ARG A 6 -5.55 -1.59 15.50
C ARG A 6 -4.33 -2.49 15.64
N GLU A 7 -3.15 -1.92 15.41
CA GLU A 7 -1.85 -2.57 15.58
C GLU A 7 -0.75 -1.52 15.78
N ALA A 8 0.48 -1.95 16.07
CA ALA A 8 1.62 -1.04 16.21
C ALA A 8 1.79 -0.17 14.95
N GLY A 9 1.94 1.14 15.12
CA GLY A 9 2.07 2.12 14.02
C GLY A 9 0.75 2.61 13.42
N SER A 10 -0.42 2.11 13.84
CA SER A 10 -1.73 2.56 13.32
C SER A 10 -1.98 4.05 13.52
N ALA A 11 -1.58 4.62 14.66
CA ALA A 11 -1.77 6.05 14.94
C ALA A 11 -0.96 6.94 13.98
N GLN A 12 0.30 6.59 13.73
CA GLN A 12 1.17 7.28 12.80
C GLN A 12 0.64 7.20 11.36
N THR A 13 0.24 6.01 10.92
CA THR A 13 -0.33 5.81 9.58
C THR A 13 -1.59 6.67 9.39
N ARG A 14 -2.49 6.72 10.39
CA ARG A 14 -3.69 7.57 10.31
C ARG A 14 -3.36 9.05 10.29
N SER A 15 -2.33 9.48 11.02
CA SER A 15 -1.87 10.88 11.00
C SER A 15 -1.37 11.27 9.60
N HIS A 16 -0.54 10.44 8.97
CA HIS A 16 -0.05 10.67 7.60
C HIS A 16 -1.21 10.75 6.60
N VAL A 17 -2.19 9.83 6.69
CA VAL A 17 -3.36 9.82 5.81
C VAL A 17 -4.21 11.08 5.97
N ARG A 18 -4.40 11.57 7.22
CA ARG A 18 -5.17 12.80 7.47
C ARG A 18 -4.47 14.05 6.98
N ALA A 19 -3.14 14.07 6.97
CA ALA A 19 -2.35 15.22 6.52
C ALA A 19 -2.16 15.24 4.98
N ALA A 20 -2.42 14.14 4.29
CA ALA A 20 -2.24 14.05 2.84
C ALA A 20 -3.41 14.70 2.10
N GLU A 21 -3.09 15.52 1.11
CA GLU A 21 -4.08 16.10 0.17
C GLU A 21 -4.61 15.05 -0.79
N MET A 22 -3.78 14.10 -1.17
CA MET A 22 -4.11 12.99 -2.07
C MET A 22 -3.42 11.71 -1.59
N ILE A 23 -4.11 10.60 -1.72
CA ILE A 23 -3.59 9.27 -1.39
C ILE A 23 -3.61 8.41 -2.65
N ALA A 24 -2.50 7.74 -2.89
CA ALA A 24 -2.39 6.77 -3.97
C ALA A 24 -2.08 5.37 -3.41
N THR A 25 -2.55 4.35 -4.10
CA THR A 25 -2.28 2.96 -3.76
C THR A 25 -2.21 2.10 -5.01
N SER A 26 -1.62 0.92 -4.90
CA SER A 26 -1.65 -0.07 -5.97
C SER A 26 -2.99 -0.83 -5.98
N ARG A 27 -3.44 -1.26 -7.15
CA ARG A 27 -4.61 -2.12 -7.30
C ARG A 27 -4.50 -3.41 -6.48
N VAL A 28 -3.31 -3.95 -6.32
CA VAL A 28 -3.07 -5.18 -5.54
C VAL A 28 -3.23 -4.99 -4.03
N ALA A 29 -3.28 -3.75 -3.54
CA ALA A 29 -3.53 -3.47 -2.11
C ALA A 29 -4.90 -3.99 -1.64
N CYS A 30 -5.90 -4.00 -2.51
CA CYS A 30 -7.23 -4.51 -2.18
C CYS A 30 -7.22 -6.00 -1.82
N PRO A 31 -6.81 -6.94 -2.71
CA PRO A 31 -6.77 -8.34 -2.36
C PRO A 31 -5.80 -8.65 -1.21
N GLU A 32 -4.67 -7.95 -1.10
CA GLU A 32 -3.74 -8.14 0.03
C GLU A 32 -4.37 -7.75 1.37
N ALA A 33 -5.03 -6.59 1.43
CA ALA A 33 -5.68 -6.14 2.66
C ALA A 33 -6.82 -7.09 3.06
N ARG A 34 -7.66 -7.50 2.12
CA ARG A 34 -8.75 -8.47 2.37
C ARG A 34 -8.23 -9.82 2.85
N ALA A 35 -7.15 -10.34 2.24
CA ALA A 35 -6.51 -11.57 2.67
C ALA A 35 -5.94 -11.46 4.10
N ALA A 36 -5.33 -10.31 4.42
CA ALA A 36 -4.81 -10.06 5.76
C ALA A 36 -5.94 -9.96 6.81
N PHE A 37 -7.06 -9.29 6.50
CA PHE A 37 -8.23 -9.23 7.40
C PHE A 37 -8.82 -10.62 7.64
N ALA A 38 -9.00 -11.41 6.58
CA ALA A 38 -9.52 -12.77 6.65
C ALA A 38 -8.61 -13.68 7.48
N ARG A 39 -7.30 -13.57 7.34
CA ARG A 39 -6.31 -14.30 8.16
C ARG A 39 -6.47 -13.94 9.63
N ARG A 40 -6.53 -12.66 9.99
CA ARG A 40 -6.71 -12.23 11.39
C ARG A 40 -8.03 -12.71 11.99
N HIS A 41 -9.07 -12.82 11.19
CA HIS A 41 -10.32 -13.40 11.64
C HIS A 41 -10.19 -14.91 11.90
N ARG A 42 -9.55 -15.67 11.02
CA ARG A 42 -9.29 -17.10 11.25
C ARG A 42 -8.43 -17.36 12.48
N GLU A 43 -7.50 -16.46 12.77
CA GLU A 43 -6.64 -16.49 13.97
C GLU A 43 -7.36 -15.96 15.23
N ALA A 44 -8.66 -15.71 15.17
CA ALA A 44 -9.49 -15.14 16.24
C ALA A 44 -8.99 -13.79 16.79
N ALA A 45 -8.12 -13.07 16.06
CA ALA A 45 -7.59 -11.77 16.44
C ALA A 45 -8.60 -10.62 16.20
N ILE A 46 -9.57 -10.82 15.32
CA ILE A 46 -10.70 -9.90 15.10
C ILE A 46 -12.02 -10.67 14.95
N THR A 47 -13.12 -10.05 15.36
CA THR A 47 -14.47 -10.60 15.22
C THR A 47 -14.94 -10.52 13.75
N ARG A 48 -15.98 -11.31 13.40
CA ARG A 48 -16.65 -11.22 12.10
C ARG A 48 -17.16 -9.80 11.82
N ARG A 49 -17.70 -9.12 12.84
CA ARG A 49 -18.18 -7.74 12.72
C ARG A 49 -17.05 -6.76 12.44
N ALA A 50 -15.89 -6.94 13.07
CA ALA A 50 -14.70 -6.13 12.81
C ALA A 50 -14.14 -6.37 11.40
N LEU A 51 -14.14 -7.63 10.93
CA LEU A 51 -13.80 -7.97 9.55
C LEU A 51 -14.69 -7.24 8.55
N ALA A 52 -16.03 -7.32 8.72
CA ALA A 52 -16.97 -6.66 7.82
C ALA A 52 -16.79 -5.13 7.80
N ARG A 53 -16.54 -4.51 8.96
CA ARG A 53 -16.24 -3.07 9.03
C ARG A 53 -14.93 -2.70 8.32
N ALA A 54 -13.90 -3.50 8.47
CA ALA A 54 -12.61 -3.26 7.82
C ALA A 54 -12.73 -3.34 6.30
N VAL A 55 -13.44 -4.34 5.78
CA VAL A 55 -13.72 -4.48 4.35
C VAL A 55 -14.51 -3.29 3.81
N ALA A 56 -15.59 -2.89 4.48
CA ALA A 56 -16.40 -1.76 4.05
C ALA A 56 -15.63 -0.43 4.09
N ALA A 57 -14.74 -0.24 5.07
CA ALA A 57 -13.88 0.94 5.15
C ALA A 57 -12.85 0.95 4.00
N LEU A 58 -12.23 -0.18 3.71
CA LEU A 58 -11.30 -0.32 2.59
C LEU A 58 -11.98 0.03 1.25
N ASP A 59 -13.18 -0.50 1.00
CA ASP A 59 -13.90 -0.25 -0.24
C ASP A 59 -14.21 1.25 -0.41
N ARG A 60 -14.69 1.92 0.64
CA ARG A 60 -14.93 3.37 0.62
C ARG A 60 -13.64 4.19 0.37
N ASP A 61 -12.52 3.76 0.93
CA ASP A 61 -11.25 4.46 0.76
C ASP A 61 -10.72 4.27 -0.67
N LEU A 62 -10.84 3.07 -1.23
CA LEU A 62 -10.43 2.81 -2.62
C LEU A 62 -11.20 3.66 -3.65
N ASP A 63 -12.47 4.00 -3.36
CA ASP A 63 -13.26 4.91 -4.20
C ASP A 63 -12.72 6.35 -4.19
N ARG A 64 -11.93 6.71 -3.18
CA ARG A 64 -11.37 8.07 -3.00
C ARG A 64 -9.89 8.18 -3.35
N PHE A 65 -9.19 7.05 -3.36
CA PHE A 65 -7.75 7.02 -3.63
C PHE A 65 -7.46 7.02 -5.12
N VAL A 66 -6.31 7.53 -5.49
CA VAL A 66 -5.73 7.29 -6.81
C VAL A 66 -5.23 5.85 -6.82
N VAL A 67 -5.92 4.99 -7.54
CA VAL A 67 -5.55 3.57 -7.65
C VAL A 67 -4.74 3.34 -8.91
N VAL A 68 -3.47 2.96 -8.73
CA VAL A 68 -2.58 2.62 -9.85
C VAL A 68 -2.86 1.19 -10.29
N GLU A 69 -3.31 1.04 -11.53
CA GLU A 69 -3.62 -0.26 -12.11
C GLU A 69 -2.35 -1.10 -12.35
N LEU A 70 -2.48 -2.41 -12.20
CA LEU A 70 -1.43 -3.36 -12.54
C LEU A 70 -1.40 -3.57 -14.07
N SER A 71 -0.85 -2.59 -14.78
CA SER A 71 -0.64 -2.65 -16.22
C SER A 71 0.60 -3.48 -16.57
N ALA A 72 0.75 -3.82 -17.86
CA ALA A 72 1.98 -4.46 -18.34
C ALA A 72 3.24 -3.63 -18.05
N LYS A 73 3.14 -2.29 -18.11
CA LYS A 73 4.23 -1.37 -17.77
C LYS A 73 4.61 -1.48 -16.29
N VAL A 74 3.63 -1.43 -15.39
CA VAL A 74 3.84 -1.57 -13.94
C VAL A 74 4.40 -2.94 -13.60
N ALA A 75 3.87 -4.01 -14.19
CA ALA A 75 4.36 -5.37 -13.96
C ALA A 75 5.82 -5.55 -14.40
N ARG A 76 6.20 -5.03 -15.55
CA ARG A 76 7.60 -5.07 -16.04
C ARG A 76 8.53 -4.31 -15.11
N ARG A 77 8.16 -3.08 -14.75
CA ARG A 77 8.94 -2.25 -13.79
C ARG A 77 9.08 -2.94 -12.45
N ALA A 78 8.02 -3.60 -11.96
CA ALA A 78 8.08 -4.37 -10.72
C ALA A 78 9.06 -5.55 -10.83
N GLY A 79 9.09 -6.27 -11.95
CA GLY A 79 10.07 -7.33 -12.19
C GLY A 79 11.51 -6.82 -12.11
N GLU A 80 11.82 -5.73 -12.79
CA GLU A 80 13.15 -5.09 -12.75
C GLU A 80 13.53 -4.61 -11.34
N LEU A 81 12.59 -4.06 -10.58
CA LEU A 81 12.79 -3.66 -9.18
C LEU A 81 13.03 -4.87 -8.28
N ALA A 82 12.26 -5.96 -8.47
CA ALA A 82 12.45 -7.19 -7.71
C ALA A 82 13.87 -7.75 -7.90
N GLU A 83 14.34 -7.80 -9.13
CA GLU A 83 15.70 -8.27 -9.46
C GLU A 83 16.78 -7.37 -8.86
N ARG A 84 16.71 -6.07 -9.10
CA ARG A 84 17.78 -5.14 -8.71
C ARG A 84 17.78 -4.80 -7.21
N ARG A 85 16.63 -4.87 -6.52
CA ARG A 85 16.48 -4.52 -5.09
C ARG A 85 16.26 -5.73 -4.19
N GLY A 86 16.14 -6.93 -4.76
CA GLY A 86 15.86 -8.15 -4.00
C GLY A 86 14.51 -8.11 -3.27
N LEU A 87 13.49 -7.50 -3.87
CA LEU A 87 12.15 -7.38 -3.31
C LEU A 87 11.29 -8.60 -3.63
N ARG A 88 10.31 -8.86 -2.77
CA ARG A 88 9.22 -9.78 -3.09
C ARG A 88 8.34 -9.19 -4.19
N GLY A 89 7.69 -10.03 -4.99
CA GLY A 89 6.91 -9.58 -6.14
C GLY A 89 5.86 -8.52 -5.81
N PHE A 90 5.08 -8.71 -4.74
CA PHE A 90 4.07 -7.73 -4.34
C PHE A 90 4.66 -6.43 -3.80
N ASP A 91 5.77 -6.48 -3.05
CA ASP A 91 6.49 -5.30 -2.59
C ASP A 91 7.02 -4.49 -3.79
N ALA A 92 7.55 -5.18 -4.79
CA ALA A 92 8.01 -4.56 -6.03
C ALA A 92 6.86 -3.94 -6.84
N ILE A 93 5.67 -4.54 -6.85
CA ILE A 93 4.48 -3.96 -7.48
C ILE A 93 4.05 -2.68 -6.75
N HIS A 94 4.05 -2.66 -5.42
CA HIS A 94 3.76 -1.44 -4.66
C HIS A 94 4.74 -0.32 -4.97
N LEU A 95 6.04 -0.62 -5.01
CA LEU A 95 7.06 0.38 -5.35
C LEU A 95 6.92 0.85 -6.80
N ALA A 96 6.72 -0.05 -7.76
CA ALA A 96 6.51 0.30 -9.16
C ALA A 96 5.27 1.17 -9.36
N SER A 97 4.19 0.89 -8.61
CA SER A 97 2.98 1.69 -8.61
C SER A 97 3.24 3.10 -8.07
N ALA A 98 3.98 3.23 -6.96
CA ALA A 98 4.34 4.53 -6.39
C ALA A 98 5.17 5.38 -7.37
N LEU A 99 6.14 4.77 -8.05
CA LEU A 99 6.94 5.45 -9.08
C LEU A 99 6.09 5.87 -10.30
N GLY A 100 4.95 5.20 -10.54
CA GLY A 100 4.00 5.56 -11.59
C GLY A 100 3.04 6.70 -11.20
N VAL A 101 2.94 7.05 -9.94
CA VAL A 101 2.02 8.12 -9.48
C VAL A 101 2.38 9.47 -10.09
N GLU A 102 3.66 9.81 -10.18
CA GLU A 102 4.12 11.06 -10.77
C GLU A 102 3.72 11.18 -12.24
N GLU A 103 3.77 10.09 -12.99
CA GLU A 103 3.33 10.03 -14.38
C GLU A 103 1.82 10.29 -14.52
N LEU A 104 1.03 9.86 -13.53
CA LEU A 104 -0.42 10.01 -13.51
C LEU A 104 -0.89 11.37 -13.00
N THR A 105 -0.17 11.95 -12.04
CA THR A 105 -0.64 13.11 -11.27
C THR A 105 0.24 14.36 -11.44
N GLY A 106 1.45 14.21 -11.95
CA GLY A 106 2.46 15.27 -11.98
C GLY A 106 3.08 15.59 -10.61
N LEU A 107 2.76 14.81 -9.57
CA LEU A 107 3.24 15.01 -8.20
C LEU A 107 4.13 13.85 -7.76
N THR A 108 5.27 14.15 -7.16
CA THR A 108 6.14 13.15 -6.54
C THR A 108 5.54 12.68 -5.22
N PRO A 109 5.15 11.40 -5.07
CA PRO A 109 4.53 10.92 -3.85
C PRO A 109 5.55 10.67 -2.74
N THR A 110 5.13 10.82 -1.48
CA THR A 110 5.86 10.26 -0.34
C THR A 110 5.47 8.80 -0.16
N PHE A 111 6.42 7.90 -0.24
CA PHE A 111 6.20 6.46 -0.07
C PHE A 111 6.12 6.11 1.41
N SER A 112 4.98 5.62 1.85
CA SER A 112 4.75 5.22 3.25
C SER A 112 4.60 3.72 3.37
N CYS A 113 5.51 3.07 4.08
CA CYS A 113 5.43 1.68 4.45
C CYS A 113 6.16 1.41 5.77
N HIS A 114 5.83 0.27 6.41
CA HIS A 114 6.47 -0.15 7.65
C HIS A 114 7.57 -1.20 7.45
N ASP A 115 7.68 -1.75 6.25
CA ASP A 115 8.78 -2.65 5.88
C ASP A 115 10.04 -1.83 5.60
N LEU A 116 11.10 -2.08 6.37
CA LEU A 116 12.34 -1.32 6.28
C LEU A 116 13.04 -1.53 4.93
N ARG A 117 13.08 -2.77 4.44
CA ARG A 117 13.71 -3.08 3.14
C ARG A 117 13.00 -2.39 1.98
N LEU A 118 11.67 -2.41 2.00
CA LEU A 118 10.87 -1.76 0.97
C LEU A 118 11.01 -0.23 1.04
N ARG A 119 11.11 0.34 2.24
CA ARG A 119 11.35 1.78 2.42
C ARG A 119 12.74 2.20 1.94
N GLU A 120 13.77 1.42 2.24
CA GLU A 120 15.13 1.64 1.74
C GLU A 120 15.18 1.54 0.21
N ALA A 121 14.49 0.57 -0.38
CA ALA A 121 14.38 0.44 -1.83
C ALA A 121 13.68 1.65 -2.46
N ALA A 122 12.60 2.15 -1.85
CA ALA A 122 11.90 3.35 -2.33
C ALA A 122 12.80 4.59 -2.29
N ALA A 123 13.53 4.79 -1.19
CA ALA A 123 14.51 5.88 -1.07
C ALA A 123 15.63 5.78 -2.12
N ALA A 124 16.11 4.57 -2.39
CA ALA A 124 17.14 4.31 -3.41
C ALA A 124 16.64 4.54 -4.86
N GLU A 125 15.31 4.50 -5.07
CA GLU A 125 14.65 4.90 -6.32
C GLU A 125 14.28 6.40 -6.38
N GLY A 126 14.65 7.17 -5.34
CA GLY A 126 14.46 8.62 -5.31
C GLY A 126 13.12 9.09 -4.71
N LEU A 127 12.31 8.21 -4.13
CA LEU A 127 11.08 8.61 -3.48
C LEU A 127 11.34 9.12 -2.05
N PRO A 128 10.74 10.24 -1.66
CA PRO A 128 10.61 10.59 -0.24
C PRO A 128 9.89 9.46 0.51
N THR A 129 10.32 9.15 1.73
CA THR A 129 9.74 8.06 2.53
C THR A 129 9.25 8.55 3.89
N ALA A 130 8.21 7.89 4.41
CA ALA A 130 7.63 8.16 5.72
C ALA A 130 7.32 6.85 6.48
#